data_19693ca1afa2203b7f102c9aa3719386
#
_entry.id   19693ca1afa2203b7f102c9aa3719386
#
_cell.length_a   1.000
_cell.length_b   1.000
_cell.length_c   1.000
_cell.angle_alpha   90.00
_cell.angle_beta   90.00
_cell.angle_gamma   90.00
#
_symmetry.space_group_name_H-M   'P 1'
#
loop_
_entity.id
_entity.type
_entity.pdbx_description
1 polymer ?
#
loop_
_entity_poly.entity_id
_entity_poly.type
_entity_poly.pdbx_seq_one_letter_code
_entity_poly.pdbx_strand_id
1 'polypeptide(L)'
;MKQMFQWMIIFLSITTCSISYTEAATNSPLIHDSMIQDAALPQKIAYLTFDDGPNKYTSQILNILKQKQGKATFFVIGGKASHYPQTMKRLIKEGHYIGLHSMSHDVKRLYAGDPSTLIAEMEQTRSIVNHITNLDTHLVRVPYGSMPYLKKNYRDALVSAQYKMWDWTIDTYDWKSFHNPSAILERVMNQSDEQVEVILMHDSSVTVKILPKVIDYLKEKGYTLLPYNPSSHVKVNFWKDTRL
;
A
#
# COMPACT_ATOMS: atom_id res chain seq x y z
N MET A 1 -49.68 -61.87 -24.33
CA MET A 1 -49.55 -62.69 -23.10
C MET A 1 -49.44 -61.74 -21.93
N LYS A 2 -50.46 -61.72 -21.08
CA LYS A 2 -50.60 -60.84 -19.93
C LYS A 2 -49.85 -61.48 -18.76
N GLN A 3 -49.02 -60.73 -18.03
CA GLN A 3 -48.65 -61.10 -16.65
C GLN A 3 -48.96 -59.95 -15.74
N MET A 4 -49.89 -60.17 -14.86
CA MET A 4 -50.27 -59.36 -13.73
C MET A 4 -49.25 -59.52 -12.64
N PHE A 5 -48.72 -58.38 -12.08
CA PHE A 5 -47.95 -58.38 -10.84
C PHE A 5 -48.83 -57.85 -9.71
N GLN A 6 -48.97 -58.69 -8.73
CA GLN A 6 -49.80 -58.58 -7.54
C GLN A 6 -49.07 -57.69 -6.50
N TRP A 7 -49.71 -56.66 -5.99
CA TRP A 7 -49.22 -55.82 -4.92
C TRP A 7 -49.48 -56.47 -3.57
N MET A 8 -48.45 -56.73 -2.81
CA MET A 8 -48.50 -57.20 -1.44
C MET A 8 -48.30 -56.01 -0.50
N ILE A 9 -49.35 -55.61 0.20
CA ILE A 9 -49.34 -54.58 1.19
C ILE A 9 -48.90 -55.16 2.53
N ILE A 10 -47.74 -54.76 3.02
CA ILE A 10 -47.25 -55.08 4.35
C ILE A 10 -47.69 -53.96 5.30
N PHE A 11 -48.54 -54.20 6.23
CA PHE A 11 -48.93 -53.36 7.35
C PHE A 11 -47.76 -53.43 8.37
N LEU A 12 -47.06 -52.31 8.58
CA LEU A 12 -46.11 -52.17 9.65
C LEU A 12 -46.74 -51.37 10.79
N SER A 13 -47.03 -52.07 11.89
CA SER A 13 -47.55 -51.45 13.12
C SER A 13 -46.48 -50.64 13.81
N ILE A 14 -46.68 -49.33 13.88
CA ILE A 14 -45.78 -48.41 14.59
C ILE A 14 -46.28 -48.36 16.08
N THR A 15 -45.45 -48.94 16.95
CA THR A 15 -45.60 -48.80 18.39
C THR A 15 -44.95 -47.47 18.82
N THR A 16 -45.74 -46.50 19.23
CA THR A 16 -45.26 -45.22 19.78
C THR A 16 -44.75 -45.40 21.20
N CYS A 17 -43.45 -45.35 21.36
CA CYS A 17 -42.82 -45.27 22.67
C CYS A 17 -42.70 -43.78 23.06
N SER A 18 -43.51 -43.35 24.03
CA SER A 18 -43.46 -42.01 24.60
C SER A 18 -42.26 -41.91 25.54
N ILE A 19 -41.21 -41.22 25.12
CA ILE A 19 -40.07 -40.87 25.97
C ILE A 19 -40.36 -39.51 26.60
N SER A 20 -40.58 -39.51 27.91
CA SER A 20 -40.66 -38.29 28.71
C SER A 20 -39.26 -37.70 28.90
N TYR A 21 -39.02 -36.56 28.32
CA TYR A 21 -37.78 -35.80 28.60
C TYR A 21 -38.02 -34.96 29.83
N THR A 22 -37.31 -35.28 30.92
CA THR A 22 -37.12 -34.37 32.04
C THR A 22 -36.13 -33.28 31.64
N GLU A 23 -36.59 -32.04 31.61
CA GLU A 23 -35.72 -30.86 31.45
C GLU A 23 -34.76 -30.76 32.64
N ALA A 24 -33.50 -31.17 32.43
CA ALA A 24 -32.42 -30.78 33.30
C ALA A 24 -31.98 -29.39 32.90
N ALA A 25 -32.31 -28.40 33.70
CA ALA A 25 -31.75 -27.03 33.58
C ALA A 25 -30.25 -27.07 33.75
N THR A 26 -29.54 -27.18 32.64
CA THR A 26 -28.07 -26.90 32.63
C THR A 26 -27.89 -25.39 32.55
N ASN A 27 -27.48 -24.79 33.65
CA ASN A 27 -26.85 -23.48 33.70
C ASN A 27 -25.57 -23.54 32.88
N SER A 28 -25.68 -23.31 31.59
CA SER A 28 -24.54 -22.94 30.77
C SER A 28 -24.17 -21.50 31.11
N PRO A 29 -22.93 -21.21 31.51
CA PRO A 29 -22.50 -19.84 31.64
C PRO A 29 -22.62 -19.18 30.29
N LEU A 30 -23.34 -18.07 30.24
CA LEU A 30 -23.35 -17.14 29.12
C LEU A 30 -21.88 -16.84 28.81
N ILE A 31 -21.32 -17.48 27.77
CA ILE A 31 -20.09 -17.05 27.17
C ILE A 31 -20.40 -15.64 26.67
N HIS A 32 -19.86 -14.71 27.42
CA HIS A 32 -19.92 -13.29 27.18
C HIS A 32 -19.42 -13.06 25.75
N ASP A 33 -20.37 -12.68 24.90
CA ASP A 33 -20.15 -12.27 23.51
C ASP A 33 -19.50 -10.88 23.51
N SER A 34 -18.30 -10.85 24.06
CA SER A 34 -17.46 -9.67 24.15
C SER A 34 -16.04 -10.07 23.79
N MET A 35 -15.73 -10.02 22.53
CA MET A 35 -14.40 -9.76 21.98
C MET A 35 -14.32 -9.99 20.47
N ILE A 36 -15.33 -9.53 19.72
CA ILE A 36 -15.00 -8.93 18.42
C ILE A 36 -14.85 -7.44 18.73
N GLN A 37 -13.74 -7.10 19.30
CA GLN A 37 -13.30 -5.73 19.34
C GLN A 37 -13.06 -5.38 17.88
N ASP A 38 -14.03 -4.68 17.29
CA ASP A 38 -13.88 -3.95 16.03
C ASP A 38 -12.55 -3.20 16.19
N ALA A 39 -11.51 -3.70 15.56
CA ALA A 39 -10.21 -3.01 15.57
C ALA A 39 -10.46 -1.72 14.78
N ALA A 40 -10.87 -0.69 15.48
CA ALA A 40 -11.09 0.63 14.93
C ALA A 40 -9.87 0.98 14.09
N LEU A 41 -10.09 1.31 12.81
CA LEU A 41 -9.01 1.76 11.94
C LEU A 41 -8.20 2.82 12.69
N PRO A 42 -6.88 2.80 12.62
CA PRO A 42 -6.05 3.76 13.34
C PRO A 42 -6.52 5.16 12.98
N GLN A 43 -6.74 6.01 13.99
CA GLN A 43 -7.24 7.38 13.79
C GLN A 43 -6.30 8.23 12.94
N LYS A 44 -4.99 7.94 12.99
CA LYS A 44 -3.97 8.62 12.20
C LYS A 44 -3.12 7.63 11.43
N ILE A 45 -2.96 7.85 10.13
CA ILE A 45 -2.17 7.02 9.23
C ILE A 45 -1.09 7.88 8.57
N ALA A 46 0.16 7.43 8.63
CA ALA A 46 1.23 8.02 7.86
C ALA A 46 1.80 6.98 6.87
N TYR A 47 1.81 7.36 5.61
CA TYR A 47 2.49 6.64 4.54
C TYR A 47 3.87 7.25 4.33
N LEU A 48 4.90 6.61 4.89
CA LEU A 48 6.27 6.95 4.53
C LEU A 48 6.53 6.51 3.10
N THR A 49 7.00 7.41 2.26
CA THR A 49 7.28 7.12 0.85
C THR A 49 8.70 7.51 0.49
N PHE A 50 9.35 6.66 -0.30
CA PHE A 50 10.74 6.84 -0.72
C PHE A 50 10.82 6.79 -2.23
N ASP A 51 11.29 7.88 -2.84
CA ASP A 51 11.43 8.02 -4.27
C ASP A 51 12.89 7.75 -4.72
N ASP A 52 13.09 7.58 -6.02
CA ASP A 52 14.40 7.45 -6.69
C ASP A 52 15.19 6.18 -6.40
N GLY A 53 14.67 5.28 -5.60
CA GLY A 53 15.29 3.97 -5.36
C GLY A 53 15.12 2.97 -6.52
N PRO A 54 15.62 1.74 -6.35
CA PRO A 54 16.52 1.33 -5.29
C PRO A 54 17.97 1.79 -5.53
N ASN A 55 18.71 1.97 -4.44
CA ASN A 55 20.13 2.26 -4.47
C ASN A 55 20.83 1.70 -3.20
N LYS A 56 22.09 2.08 -2.96
CA LYS A 56 22.88 1.61 -1.79
C LYS A 56 22.26 1.96 -0.43
N TYR A 57 21.39 2.96 -0.35
CA TYR A 57 20.74 3.39 0.88
C TYR A 57 19.43 2.65 1.15
N THR A 58 18.77 2.09 0.13
CA THR A 58 17.50 1.36 0.28
C THR A 58 17.57 0.26 1.33
N SER A 59 18.66 -0.54 1.31
CA SER A 59 18.85 -1.61 2.30
C SER A 59 19.01 -1.09 3.73
N GLN A 60 19.59 0.09 3.91
CA GLN A 60 19.75 0.73 5.22
C GLN A 60 18.39 1.26 5.72
N ILE A 61 17.59 1.87 4.85
CA ILE A 61 16.22 2.31 5.13
C ILE A 61 15.38 1.10 5.56
N LEU A 62 15.46 -0.03 4.85
CA LEU A 62 14.75 -1.26 5.20
C LEU A 62 15.15 -1.80 6.57
N ASN A 63 16.45 -1.74 6.94
CA ASN A 63 16.90 -2.14 8.28
C ASN A 63 16.27 -1.27 9.37
N ILE A 64 16.20 0.05 9.15
CA ILE A 64 15.57 1.00 10.08
C ILE A 64 14.06 0.72 10.19
N LEU A 65 13.37 0.58 9.07
CA LEU A 65 11.93 0.27 9.05
C LEU A 65 11.63 -1.04 9.79
N LYS A 66 12.44 -2.07 9.59
CA LYS A 66 12.32 -3.35 10.30
C LYS A 66 12.54 -3.17 11.81
N GLN A 67 13.60 -2.50 12.22
CA GLN A 67 13.91 -2.23 13.63
C GLN A 67 12.80 -1.41 14.30
N LYS A 68 12.25 -0.45 13.60
CA LYS A 68 11.18 0.43 14.07
C LYS A 68 9.77 -0.14 13.82
N GLN A 69 9.63 -1.35 13.29
CA GLN A 69 8.34 -1.97 12.97
C GLN A 69 7.43 -1.05 12.13
N GLY A 70 8.03 -0.32 11.19
CA GLY A 70 7.34 0.55 10.24
C GLY A 70 7.19 -0.13 8.88
N LYS A 71 6.14 0.26 8.14
CA LYS A 71 5.97 -0.11 6.75
C LYS A 71 5.96 1.14 5.87
N ALA A 72 6.29 0.98 4.60
CA ALA A 72 6.47 2.11 3.68
C ALA A 72 6.14 1.72 2.24
N THR A 73 6.07 2.73 1.38
CA THR A 73 5.93 2.58 -0.07
C THR A 73 7.15 3.15 -0.76
N PHE A 74 7.69 2.42 -1.73
CA PHE A 74 8.89 2.81 -2.49
C PHE A 74 8.51 3.04 -3.95
N PHE A 75 8.71 4.25 -4.44
CA PHE A 75 8.51 4.60 -5.84
C PHE A 75 9.83 4.44 -6.59
N VAL A 76 9.93 3.33 -7.33
CA VAL A 76 11.19 2.89 -7.92
C VAL A 76 11.39 3.36 -9.36
N ILE A 77 12.60 3.74 -9.70
CA ILE A 77 13.02 4.00 -11.07
C ILE A 77 13.36 2.65 -11.74
N GLY A 78 12.70 2.34 -12.85
CA GLY A 78 12.83 1.05 -13.52
C GLY A 78 14.28 0.72 -13.92
N GLY A 79 15.02 1.72 -14.43
CA GLY A 79 16.42 1.56 -14.76
C GLY A 79 17.29 1.16 -13.55
N LYS A 80 16.92 1.58 -12.34
CA LYS A 80 17.62 1.18 -11.11
C LYS A 80 17.11 -0.17 -10.58
N ALA A 81 15.81 -0.43 -10.66
CA ALA A 81 15.20 -1.65 -10.15
C ALA A 81 15.86 -2.92 -10.71
N SER A 82 16.20 -2.93 -12.01
CA SER A 82 16.88 -4.05 -12.66
C SER A 82 18.27 -4.37 -12.09
N HIS A 83 18.95 -3.38 -11.52
CA HIS A 83 20.28 -3.56 -10.93
C HIS A 83 20.26 -4.02 -9.46
N TYR A 84 19.07 -3.97 -8.79
CA TYR A 84 18.92 -4.31 -7.37
C TYR A 84 17.83 -5.36 -7.11
N PRO A 85 17.81 -6.51 -7.85
CA PRO A 85 16.71 -7.47 -7.77
C PRO A 85 16.52 -8.06 -6.36
N GLN A 86 17.59 -8.24 -5.60
CA GLN A 86 17.49 -8.76 -4.23
C GLN A 86 16.85 -7.74 -3.28
N THR A 87 17.15 -6.46 -3.45
CA THR A 87 16.51 -5.38 -2.68
C THR A 87 15.03 -5.28 -3.03
N MET A 88 14.65 -5.41 -4.31
CA MET A 88 13.26 -5.42 -4.75
C MET A 88 12.47 -6.57 -4.12
N LYS A 89 13.02 -7.80 -4.12
CA LYS A 89 12.40 -8.96 -3.45
C LYS A 89 12.27 -8.74 -1.95
N ARG A 90 13.29 -8.11 -1.33
CA ARG A 90 13.29 -7.80 0.09
C ARG A 90 12.18 -6.82 0.46
N LEU A 91 11.92 -5.79 -0.36
CA LEU A 91 10.82 -4.85 -0.17
C LEU A 91 9.49 -5.59 0.04
N ILE A 92 9.15 -6.50 -0.86
CA ILE A 92 7.91 -7.26 -0.78
C ILE A 92 7.91 -8.23 0.41
N LYS A 93 9.01 -8.97 0.60
CA LYS A 93 9.13 -9.93 1.71
C LYS A 93 8.95 -9.27 3.09
N GLU A 94 9.38 -8.04 3.25
CA GLU A 94 9.26 -7.29 4.50
C GLU A 94 7.93 -6.52 4.62
N GLY A 95 7.01 -6.68 3.64
CA GLY A 95 5.65 -6.11 3.69
C GLY A 95 5.59 -4.63 3.34
N HIS A 96 6.52 -4.13 2.55
CA HIS A 96 6.46 -2.82 1.93
C HIS A 96 5.73 -2.90 0.58
N TYR A 97 5.30 -1.75 0.05
CA TYR A 97 4.71 -1.67 -1.27
C TYR A 97 5.67 -1.01 -2.26
N ILE A 98 5.56 -1.38 -3.53
CA ILE A 98 6.33 -0.79 -4.62
C ILE A 98 5.38 -0.06 -5.56
N GLY A 99 5.62 1.25 -5.73
CA GLY A 99 5.04 2.08 -6.78
C GLY A 99 6.07 2.35 -7.89
N LEU A 100 5.62 2.95 -8.98
CA LEU A 100 6.42 3.21 -10.18
C LEU A 100 6.82 4.69 -10.23
N HIS A 101 8.11 4.95 -10.58
CA HIS A 101 8.67 6.31 -10.69
C HIS A 101 9.34 6.56 -12.05
N SER A 102 8.71 6.12 -13.13
CA SER A 102 9.23 6.07 -14.49
C SER A 102 10.45 5.15 -14.68
N MET A 103 10.89 5.02 -15.91
CA MET A 103 12.08 4.24 -16.28
C MET A 103 13.35 5.07 -16.19
N SER A 104 13.30 6.33 -16.61
CA SER A 104 14.47 7.20 -16.81
C SER A 104 14.60 8.33 -15.80
N HIS A 105 13.51 8.81 -15.23
CA HIS A 105 13.43 10.03 -14.43
C HIS A 105 13.85 11.30 -15.21
N ASP A 106 13.74 11.29 -16.54
CA ASP A 106 14.13 12.42 -17.39
C ASP A 106 12.94 13.35 -17.67
N VAL A 107 12.96 14.55 -17.06
CA VAL A 107 11.88 15.54 -17.18
C VAL A 107 11.60 15.97 -18.62
N LYS A 108 12.65 16.13 -19.43
CA LYS A 108 12.50 16.57 -20.82
C LYS A 108 11.85 15.49 -21.69
N ARG A 109 12.18 14.24 -21.41
CA ARG A 109 11.63 13.08 -22.10
C ARG A 109 10.19 12.81 -21.69
N LEU A 110 9.93 12.81 -20.37
CA LEU A 110 8.62 12.43 -19.83
C LEU A 110 7.53 13.45 -20.16
N TYR A 111 7.87 14.73 -20.26
CA TYR A 111 6.89 15.81 -20.39
C TYR A 111 7.06 16.62 -21.70
N ALA A 112 7.49 15.97 -22.77
CA ALA A 112 7.72 16.58 -24.09
C ALA A 112 6.41 16.97 -24.83
N GLY A 113 5.23 16.80 -24.21
CA GLY A 113 3.93 17.18 -24.78
C GLY A 113 3.05 15.97 -25.15
N ASP A 114 3.64 14.82 -25.45
CA ASP A 114 2.93 13.57 -25.70
C ASP A 114 2.97 12.66 -24.45
N PRO A 115 1.82 12.27 -23.87
CA PRO A 115 1.77 11.41 -22.71
C PRO A 115 2.22 9.96 -22.96
N SER A 116 2.31 9.53 -24.22
CA SER A 116 2.67 8.14 -24.59
C SER A 116 4.02 7.73 -24.02
N THR A 117 4.99 8.64 -24.00
CA THR A 117 6.32 8.37 -23.42
C THR A 117 6.23 8.11 -21.90
N LEU A 118 5.47 8.91 -21.17
CA LEU A 118 5.26 8.70 -19.73
C LEU A 118 4.63 7.33 -19.48
N ILE A 119 3.55 7.00 -20.22
CA ILE A 119 2.87 5.71 -20.09
C ILE A 119 3.81 4.55 -20.42
N ALA A 120 4.55 4.64 -21.53
CA ALA A 120 5.51 3.61 -21.92
C ALA A 120 6.59 3.37 -20.85
N GLU A 121 7.10 4.42 -20.22
CA GLU A 121 8.08 4.28 -19.15
C GLU A 121 7.50 3.69 -17.87
N MET A 122 6.24 4.00 -17.52
CA MET A 122 5.55 3.35 -16.41
C MET A 122 5.33 1.87 -16.68
N GLU A 123 4.87 1.49 -17.89
CA GLU A 123 4.69 0.09 -18.29
C GLU A 123 6.00 -0.71 -18.28
N GLN A 124 7.09 -0.13 -18.79
CA GLN A 124 8.41 -0.77 -18.73
C GLN A 124 8.83 -1.02 -17.28
N THR A 125 8.67 -0.02 -16.42
CA THR A 125 9.00 -0.14 -15.00
C THR A 125 8.12 -1.18 -14.32
N ARG A 126 6.81 -1.19 -14.62
CA ARG A 126 5.85 -2.18 -14.11
C ARG A 126 6.25 -3.61 -14.51
N SER A 127 6.63 -3.81 -15.77
CA SER A 127 7.09 -5.10 -16.27
C SER A 127 8.33 -5.60 -15.50
N ILE A 128 9.31 -4.73 -15.24
CA ILE A 128 10.51 -5.06 -14.46
C ILE A 128 10.14 -5.41 -13.01
N VAL A 129 9.30 -4.60 -12.37
CA VAL A 129 8.83 -4.85 -10.99
C VAL A 129 8.11 -6.20 -10.91
N ASN A 130 7.19 -6.46 -11.82
CA ASN A 130 6.44 -7.71 -11.86
C ASN A 130 7.36 -8.93 -12.10
N HIS A 131 8.28 -8.83 -13.06
CA HIS A 131 9.25 -9.91 -13.33
C HIS A 131 10.12 -10.26 -12.11
N ILE A 132 10.54 -9.27 -11.34
CA ILE A 132 11.43 -9.49 -10.18
C ILE A 132 10.66 -9.96 -8.95
N THR A 133 9.43 -9.43 -8.73
CA THR A 133 8.74 -9.52 -7.43
C THR A 133 7.40 -10.24 -7.48
N ASN A 134 6.88 -10.54 -8.66
CA ASN A 134 5.50 -10.99 -8.92
C ASN A 134 4.41 -9.99 -8.46
N LEU A 135 4.78 -8.73 -8.15
CA LEU A 135 3.82 -7.66 -7.86
C LEU A 135 3.40 -6.97 -9.16
N ASP A 136 2.11 -7.01 -9.46
CA ASP A 136 1.53 -6.20 -10.51
C ASP A 136 0.98 -4.89 -9.91
N THR A 137 1.79 -3.83 -9.93
CA THR A 137 1.46 -2.54 -9.32
C THR A 137 0.93 -1.55 -10.35
N HIS A 138 -0.15 -0.85 -9.98
CA HIS A 138 -0.72 0.26 -10.75
C HIS A 138 -0.61 1.61 -10.01
N LEU A 139 0.19 1.67 -8.95
CA LEU A 139 0.46 2.92 -8.25
C LEU A 139 1.66 3.62 -8.89
N VAL A 140 1.49 4.88 -9.27
CA VAL A 140 2.57 5.71 -9.79
C VAL A 140 2.77 6.96 -8.93
N ARG A 141 3.99 7.42 -8.86
CA ARG A 141 4.34 8.81 -8.57
C ARG A 141 5.16 9.32 -9.73
N VAL A 142 4.69 10.38 -10.36
CA VAL A 142 5.42 10.93 -11.50
C VAL A 142 6.61 11.75 -11.03
N PRO A 143 7.77 11.68 -11.72
CA PRO A 143 8.93 12.48 -11.37
C PRO A 143 8.64 13.97 -11.24
N TYR A 144 9.20 14.63 -10.25
CA TYR A 144 9.06 16.06 -9.92
C TYR A 144 7.66 16.49 -9.43
N GLY A 145 6.76 15.53 -9.15
CA GLY A 145 5.36 15.78 -8.78
C GLY A 145 4.47 16.04 -9.99
N SER A 146 3.17 15.92 -9.76
CA SER A 146 2.20 16.02 -10.85
C SER A 146 2.04 17.45 -11.37
N MET A 147 2.23 18.45 -10.54
CA MET A 147 2.10 19.87 -10.92
C MET A 147 3.47 20.51 -11.11
N PRO A 148 3.71 21.26 -12.18
CA PRO A 148 2.77 21.69 -13.25
C PRO A 148 2.71 20.75 -14.47
N TYR A 149 3.36 19.60 -14.42
CA TYR A 149 3.66 18.77 -15.60
C TYR A 149 2.46 17.98 -16.13
N LEU A 150 1.68 17.35 -15.25
CA LEU A 150 0.55 16.50 -15.63
C LEU A 150 -0.68 17.30 -16.02
N LYS A 151 -0.65 17.94 -17.19
CA LYS A 151 -1.81 18.56 -17.79
C LYS A 151 -2.89 17.50 -18.06
N LYS A 152 -4.09 17.92 -18.44
CA LYS A 152 -5.26 17.05 -18.58
C LYS A 152 -5.00 15.82 -19.46
N ASN A 153 -4.33 15.98 -20.61
CA ASN A 153 -4.00 14.86 -21.51
C ASN A 153 -3.15 13.77 -20.84
N TYR A 154 -2.18 14.13 -20.00
CA TYR A 154 -1.38 13.18 -19.23
C TYR A 154 -2.20 12.45 -18.17
N ARG A 155 -3.07 13.18 -17.45
CA ARG A 155 -3.96 12.57 -16.46
C ARG A 155 -4.95 11.62 -17.12
N ASP A 156 -5.54 12.02 -18.23
CA ASP A 156 -6.45 11.15 -19.00
C ASP A 156 -5.74 9.87 -19.48
N ALA A 157 -4.48 9.97 -19.91
CA ALA A 157 -3.67 8.81 -20.31
C ALA A 157 -3.38 7.86 -19.13
N LEU A 158 -3.04 8.40 -17.94
CA LEU A 158 -2.85 7.59 -16.74
C LEU A 158 -4.14 6.86 -16.34
N VAL A 159 -5.29 7.56 -16.37
CA VAL A 159 -6.61 6.96 -16.10
C VAL A 159 -6.93 5.86 -17.09
N SER A 160 -6.70 6.11 -18.40
CA SER A 160 -6.95 5.12 -19.47
C SER A 160 -6.07 3.87 -19.31
N ALA A 161 -4.85 4.04 -18.82
CA ALA A 161 -3.92 2.96 -18.48
C ALA A 161 -4.17 2.35 -17.09
N GLN A 162 -5.27 2.73 -16.43
CA GLN A 162 -5.70 2.22 -15.11
C GLN A 162 -4.71 2.48 -13.96
N TYR A 163 -3.87 3.50 -14.08
CA TYR A 163 -2.99 3.89 -12.99
C TYR A 163 -3.72 4.69 -11.92
N LYS A 164 -3.26 4.53 -10.67
CA LYS A 164 -3.52 5.39 -9.51
C LYS A 164 -2.27 6.19 -9.21
N MET A 165 -2.44 7.41 -8.74
CA MET A 165 -1.31 8.30 -8.55
C MET A 165 -1.28 8.90 -7.14
N TRP A 166 -0.08 8.99 -6.57
CA TRP A 166 0.19 9.76 -5.37
C TRP A 166 1.21 10.86 -5.64
N ASP A 167 0.86 12.09 -5.27
CA ASP A 167 1.82 13.09 -4.85
C ASP A 167 2.11 12.91 -3.35
N TRP A 168 2.16 13.95 -2.57
CA TRP A 168 2.43 13.93 -1.13
C TRP A 168 1.65 15.04 -0.40
N THR A 169 1.50 14.90 0.91
CA THR A 169 0.99 15.94 1.80
C THR A 169 2.15 16.70 2.44
N ILE A 170 3.26 16.00 2.73
CA ILE A 170 4.47 16.59 3.32
C ILE A 170 5.68 16.32 2.42
N ASP A 171 6.31 17.39 1.90
CA ASP A 171 7.65 17.32 1.30
C ASP A 171 8.68 17.58 2.39
N THR A 172 9.49 16.61 2.71
CA THR A 172 10.53 16.74 3.74
C THR A 172 11.72 17.60 3.29
N TYR A 173 11.84 17.87 1.99
CA TYR A 173 13.00 18.52 1.38
C TYR A 173 14.35 17.84 1.70
N ASP A 174 14.37 16.54 1.92
CA ASP A 174 15.59 15.77 2.12
C ASP A 174 16.54 15.88 0.92
N TRP A 175 15.99 16.00 -0.28
CA TRP A 175 16.72 16.18 -1.53
C TRP A 175 17.59 17.46 -1.58
N LYS A 176 17.34 18.46 -0.73
CA LYS A 176 18.16 19.68 -0.61
C LYS A 176 18.75 19.90 0.78
N SER A 177 18.42 19.07 1.75
CA SER A 177 18.82 19.22 3.16
C SER A 177 19.99 18.34 3.56
N PHE A 178 20.89 18.03 2.62
CA PHE A 178 21.98 17.06 2.80
C PHE A 178 22.86 17.30 4.03
N HIS A 179 23.03 18.55 4.46
CA HIS A 179 23.86 18.95 5.59
C HIS A 179 23.08 19.30 6.85
N ASN A 180 21.74 19.26 6.77
CA ASN A 180 20.88 19.60 7.91
C ASN A 180 19.74 18.57 8.10
N PRO A 181 20.04 17.38 8.67
CA PRO A 181 18.99 16.39 8.94
C PRO A 181 17.87 16.89 9.86
N SER A 182 18.17 17.82 10.79
CA SER A 182 17.18 18.35 11.72
C SER A 182 16.04 19.09 11.00
N ALA A 183 16.36 19.81 9.91
CA ALA A 183 15.35 20.52 9.13
C ALA A 183 14.30 19.58 8.52
N ILE A 184 14.66 18.35 8.20
CA ILE A 184 13.73 17.31 7.72
C ILE A 184 12.72 16.95 8.81
N LEU A 185 13.20 16.70 10.03
CA LEU A 185 12.33 16.38 11.18
C LEU A 185 11.43 17.57 11.51
N GLU A 186 11.96 18.78 11.58
CA GLU A 186 11.19 20.00 11.85
C GLU A 186 10.04 20.19 10.84
N ARG A 187 10.27 19.89 9.55
CA ARG A 187 9.23 19.97 8.54
C ARG A 187 8.13 18.95 8.79
N VAL A 188 8.48 17.71 9.11
CA VAL A 188 7.50 16.69 9.46
C VAL A 188 6.73 17.12 10.71
N MET A 189 7.42 17.63 11.73
CA MET A 189 6.79 18.09 12.97
C MET A 189 5.79 19.25 12.75
N ASN A 190 6.13 20.17 11.86
CA ASN A 190 5.32 21.37 11.61
C ASN A 190 4.16 21.14 10.64
N GLN A 191 4.13 20.03 9.91
CA GLN A 191 3.14 19.79 8.86
C GLN A 191 2.29 18.54 9.10
N SER A 192 2.65 17.68 10.06
CA SER A 192 1.90 16.44 10.36
C SER A 192 0.76 16.73 11.34
N ASP A 193 -0.37 17.21 10.82
CA ASP A 193 -1.57 17.54 11.58
C ASP A 193 -2.85 16.84 11.07
N GLU A 194 -2.81 16.31 9.86
CA GLU A 194 -3.94 15.62 9.24
C GLU A 194 -4.09 14.15 9.74
N GLN A 195 -5.26 13.59 9.52
CA GLN A 195 -5.52 12.18 9.84
C GLN A 195 -4.74 11.22 8.94
N VAL A 196 -4.47 11.64 7.71
CA VAL A 196 -3.74 10.85 6.73
C VAL A 196 -2.63 11.68 6.10
N GLU A 197 -1.40 11.24 6.28
CA GLU A 197 -0.22 11.87 5.70
C GLU A 197 0.47 10.96 4.69
N VAL A 198 0.87 11.55 3.57
CA VAL A 198 1.77 10.93 2.59
C VAL A 198 3.06 11.73 2.58
N ILE A 199 4.12 11.17 3.13
CA ILE A 199 5.37 11.86 3.42
C ILE A 199 6.40 11.50 2.37
N LEU A 200 6.84 12.49 1.59
CA LEU A 200 7.90 12.34 0.58
C LEU A 200 9.28 12.38 1.21
N MET A 201 10.04 11.34 0.96
CA MET A 201 11.48 11.21 1.21
C MET A 201 12.15 10.56 -0.01
N HIS A 202 13.46 10.50 -0.03
CA HIS A 202 14.25 9.82 -1.06
C HIS A 202 15.23 8.82 -0.46
N ASP A 203 15.67 7.85 -1.26
CA ASP A 203 16.71 6.90 -0.87
C ASP A 203 18.08 7.60 -0.78
N SER A 204 18.34 8.27 0.34
CA SER A 204 19.52 9.12 0.52
C SER A 204 20.22 8.92 1.87
N SER A 205 21.48 9.36 1.97
CA SER A 205 22.25 9.27 3.21
C SER A 205 21.68 10.13 4.34
N VAL A 206 21.10 11.28 4.01
CA VAL A 206 20.49 12.17 5.01
C VAL A 206 19.19 11.54 5.53
N THR A 207 18.41 10.91 4.67
CA THR A 207 17.21 10.17 5.05
C THR A 207 17.54 9.02 6.00
N VAL A 208 18.58 8.22 5.69
CA VAL A 208 19.04 7.16 6.59
C VAL A 208 19.36 7.69 7.99
N LYS A 209 20.00 8.86 8.09
CA LYS A 209 20.38 9.47 9.39
C LYS A 209 19.18 9.92 10.20
N ILE A 210 18.16 10.48 9.55
CA ILE A 210 17.03 11.12 10.26
C ILE A 210 15.81 10.21 10.43
N LEU A 211 15.66 9.22 9.57
CA LEU A 211 14.48 8.35 9.54
C LEU A 211 14.09 7.74 10.89
N PRO A 212 15.03 7.27 11.75
CA PRO A 212 14.66 6.77 13.07
C PRO A 212 13.87 7.80 13.90
N LYS A 213 14.31 9.07 13.88
CA LYS A 213 13.66 10.15 14.64
C LYS A 213 12.31 10.54 14.04
N VAL A 214 12.18 10.54 12.72
CA VAL A 214 10.90 10.78 12.02
C VAL A 214 9.89 9.70 12.40
N ILE A 215 10.30 8.43 12.39
CA ILE A 215 9.42 7.31 12.78
C ILE A 215 8.99 7.43 14.24
N ASP A 216 9.93 7.70 15.15
CA ASP A 216 9.62 7.83 16.58
C ASP A 216 8.62 8.96 16.82
N TYR A 217 8.85 10.13 16.23
CA TYR A 217 7.94 11.26 16.31
C TYR A 217 6.53 10.94 15.81
N LEU A 218 6.42 10.32 14.61
CA LEU A 218 5.10 9.98 14.04
C LEU A 218 4.34 9.01 14.92
N LYS A 219 5.03 8.00 15.48
CA LYS A 219 4.43 7.04 16.43
C LYS A 219 4.00 7.71 17.73
N GLU A 220 4.80 8.61 18.28
CA GLU A 220 4.46 9.40 19.47
C GLU A 220 3.20 10.27 19.21
N LYS A 221 3.02 10.78 18.01
CA LYS A 221 1.82 11.51 17.57
C LYS A 221 0.62 10.62 17.26
N GLY A 222 0.72 9.32 17.45
CA GLY A 222 -0.37 8.36 17.27
C GLY A 222 -0.54 7.89 15.82
N TYR A 223 0.41 8.17 14.92
CA TYR A 223 0.36 7.67 13.55
C TYR A 223 0.73 6.18 13.49
N THR A 224 -0.09 5.42 12.76
CA THR A 224 0.27 4.07 12.30
C THR A 224 0.96 4.18 10.93
N LEU A 225 2.13 3.55 10.80
CA LEU A 225 2.91 3.57 9.56
C LEU A 225 2.51 2.41 8.67
N LEU A 226 1.79 2.70 7.59
CA LEU A 226 1.26 1.71 6.66
C LEU A 226 1.92 1.82 5.27
N PRO A 227 2.03 0.72 4.53
CA PRO A 227 2.32 0.75 3.10
C PRO A 227 1.03 1.08 2.33
N TYR A 228 1.15 1.49 1.08
CA TYR A 228 -0.01 1.60 0.19
C TYR A 228 -0.80 0.29 0.13
N ASN A 229 -2.12 0.43 0.11
CA ASN A 229 -3.04 -0.68 -0.08
C ASN A 229 -3.93 -0.40 -1.31
N PRO A 230 -3.87 -1.21 -2.39
CA PRO A 230 -4.67 -0.99 -3.58
C PRO A 230 -6.18 -1.11 -3.33
N SER A 231 -6.60 -1.87 -2.31
CA SER A 231 -8.02 -2.01 -1.95
C SER A 231 -8.60 -0.78 -1.24
N SER A 232 -7.73 0.13 -0.77
CA SER A 232 -8.13 1.36 -0.07
C SER A 232 -7.28 2.55 -0.54
N HIS A 233 -7.37 2.86 -1.84
CA HIS A 233 -6.62 3.97 -2.43
C HIS A 233 -7.06 5.32 -1.84
N VAL A 234 -6.12 6.03 -1.22
CA VAL A 234 -6.28 7.41 -0.76
C VAL A 234 -5.91 8.36 -1.89
N LYS A 235 -6.77 9.33 -2.16
CA LYS A 235 -6.57 10.28 -3.27
C LYS A 235 -5.68 11.44 -2.83
N VAL A 236 -4.41 11.40 -3.20
CA VAL A 236 -3.43 12.44 -2.88
C VAL A 236 -2.73 12.87 -4.16
N ASN A 237 -3.30 13.86 -4.86
CA ASN A 237 -2.66 14.46 -6.02
C ASN A 237 -2.94 15.98 -6.08
N PHE A 238 -1.96 16.75 -6.55
CA PHE A 238 -2.02 18.21 -6.56
C PHE A 238 -3.11 18.77 -7.47
N TRP A 239 -3.54 18.02 -8.49
CA TRP A 239 -4.61 18.41 -9.39
C TRP A 239 -6.01 18.15 -8.83
N LYS A 240 -6.12 17.48 -7.66
CA LYS A 240 -7.38 17.05 -7.07
C LYS A 240 -8.24 16.24 -8.06
N ASP A 241 -7.58 15.50 -8.96
CA ASP A 241 -8.25 14.63 -9.92
C ASP A 241 -8.70 13.35 -9.20
N THR A 242 -10.01 13.21 -9.05
CA THR A 242 -10.60 12.12 -8.26
C THR A 242 -10.53 10.75 -8.93
N ARG A 243 -10.06 10.67 -10.16
CA ARG A 243 -9.89 9.43 -10.93
C ARG A 243 -8.56 8.72 -10.64
N LEU A 244 -7.56 9.51 -10.17
CA LEU A 244 -6.18 9.10 -9.94
C LEU A 244 -5.87 8.88 -8.47
#